data_e55f0077015b2f12ede9ca9128a6ff9c
#
_entry.id   e55f0077015b2f12ede9ca9128a6ff9c
#
_cell.length_a   1.000
_cell.length_b   1.000
_cell.length_c   1.000
_cell.angle_alpha   90.00
_cell.angle_beta   90.00
_cell.angle_gamma   90.00
#
_symmetry.space_group_name_H-M   'P 1'
#
loop_
_entity.id
_entity.type
_entity.pdbx_description
1 polymer ?
#
loop_
_entity_poly.entity_id
_entity_poly.type
_entity_poly.pdbx_seq_one_letter_code
_entity_poly.pdbx_strand_id
1 'polypeptide(L)'
;MHCMSHEGFQLSERIVNISKAEDLFGQLSASKTKGALEVPLIGVETGDKVYLTRELVASKCHSGIYNFPFLINADGSPWYEANSYLIDIVANKHVFNRPADDARRRASRLLDYKIFTEQNAINWLDFSGRRLTSRPTYRYFQYLIEERGLSAQVVNQYTSDVYQFYQFVSENWHDISMKRVDSVKTIKIYFQTHSGARSVDRLKRSQTQSVPQTSKVQIGFVRDDGEVLRPLQSFELKELKDIINSLKWSPIERLIMLFPIMTGARKQTVLTLRVKHIDLLISSGPNAHGYYVLHAGPGTQVDTKNNKHQALKLPEQLVKELYVYAHSSQAKARREKFKSRYEKDNPNLDKIADEDVYLFLSDQGNCYFMARDDPRYPMVKSPPRGQVVETLKRKILKVASNEFPKDFYYHWLRATFALLLWKGLEPKIQEGVLTSAEAISVIQERLYHKNRETTENYLKLFRNMDRRLENQELYEGLILPEKIFKEGVYFD
;
A
#
# COMPACT_ATOMS: atom_id res chain seq x y z
N MET A 1 -28.01 3.98 15.71
CA MET A 1 -27.67 2.81 16.52
C MET A 1 -27.11 3.31 17.84
N HIS A 2 -27.84 3.09 18.93
CA HIS A 2 -27.47 3.56 20.27
C HIS A 2 -26.25 2.76 20.76
N CYS A 3 -25.13 3.44 21.00
CA CYS A 3 -24.04 2.90 21.82
C CYS A 3 -24.57 2.78 23.26
N MET A 4 -24.78 1.56 23.72
CA MET A 4 -24.96 1.29 25.14
C MET A 4 -23.65 1.64 25.85
N SER A 5 -23.69 2.61 26.75
CA SER A 5 -22.64 2.94 27.68
C SER A 5 -22.55 1.84 28.73
N HIS A 6 -21.61 0.93 28.58
CA HIS A 6 -21.10 0.17 29.70
C HIS A 6 -20.07 1.03 30.44
N GLU A 7 -20.11 1.03 31.77
CA GLU A 7 -19.08 1.58 32.65
C GLU A 7 -17.76 0.85 32.37
N GLY A 8 -16.99 1.33 31.39
CA GLY A 8 -15.73 0.80 30.95
C GLY A 8 -15.09 1.72 29.92
N PHE A 9 -13.79 1.60 29.73
CA PHE A 9 -13.05 2.36 28.72
C PHE A 9 -13.71 2.25 27.35
N GLN A 10 -13.85 3.40 26.65
CA GLN A 10 -14.34 3.41 25.27
C GLN A 10 -13.43 2.55 24.37
N LEU A 11 -13.99 1.95 23.34
CA LEU A 11 -13.26 1.07 22.40
C LEU A 11 -11.97 1.68 21.86
N SER A 12 -11.97 3.00 21.60
CA SER A 12 -10.81 3.75 21.12
C SER A 12 -9.72 3.92 22.19
N GLU A 13 -10.05 3.81 23.46
CA GLU A 13 -9.14 4.01 24.60
C GLU A 13 -8.40 2.73 25.01
N ARG A 14 -8.91 1.56 24.58
CA ARG A 14 -8.31 0.26 24.90
C ARG A 14 -7.08 -0.09 24.06
N ILE A 15 -6.72 0.72 23.08
CA ILE A 15 -5.42 0.68 22.40
C ILE A 15 -4.65 1.94 22.73
N VAL A 16 -3.77 1.85 23.70
CA VAL A 16 -2.87 2.94 24.07
C VAL A 16 -1.69 2.94 23.10
N ASN A 17 -1.45 4.08 22.45
CA ASN A 17 -0.31 4.22 21.56
C ASN A 17 0.91 4.74 22.34
N ILE A 18 1.92 3.88 22.51
CA ILE A 18 3.19 4.29 23.10
C ILE A 18 4.02 4.93 21.98
N SER A 19 4.17 6.25 22.03
CA SER A 19 4.81 7.04 20.97
C SER A 19 6.26 6.63 20.71
N LYS A 20 7.01 6.38 21.76
CA LYS A 20 8.38 5.84 21.73
C LYS A 20 8.51 4.84 22.86
N ALA A 21 8.78 3.59 22.52
CA ALA A 21 9.09 2.55 23.46
C ALA A 21 10.60 2.32 23.40
N GLU A 22 11.29 2.79 24.38
CA GLU A 22 12.66 2.42 24.66
C GLU A 22 12.56 1.19 25.57
N ASP A 23 13.29 0.13 25.24
CA ASP A 23 13.49 -0.98 26.15
C ASP A 23 12.29 -1.90 26.43
N LEU A 24 11.52 -2.26 25.39
CA LEU A 24 10.47 -3.29 25.51
C LEU A 24 11.00 -4.73 25.78
N PHE A 25 12.30 -4.93 25.79
CA PHE A 25 12.94 -6.24 25.81
C PHE A 25 13.69 -6.54 27.12
N GLY A 26 13.14 -6.10 28.23
CA GLY A 26 13.63 -6.53 29.54
C GLY A 26 13.27 -8.01 29.81
N GLN A 27 14.21 -8.79 30.34
CA GLN A 27 13.93 -10.12 30.82
C GLN A 27 13.54 -10.08 32.30
N LEU A 28 12.31 -10.47 32.61
CA LEU A 28 11.85 -10.63 33.99
C LEU A 28 12.27 -12.00 34.53
N SER A 29 12.70 -12.05 35.79
CA SER A 29 13.05 -13.29 36.48
C SER A 29 12.54 -13.28 37.94
N ALA A 30 12.11 -14.41 38.45
CA ALA A 30 11.77 -14.58 39.84
C ALA A 30 13.01 -14.59 40.76
N SER A 31 14.21 -14.73 40.23
CA SER A 31 15.46 -14.76 40.99
C SER A 31 16.29 -13.49 40.77
N LYS A 32 16.79 -12.91 41.87
CA LYS A 32 17.68 -11.76 41.84
C LYS A 32 19.07 -12.18 41.34
N THR A 33 19.47 -11.63 40.20
CA THR A 33 20.86 -11.69 39.70
C THR A 33 21.59 -10.39 39.99
N LYS A 34 22.94 -10.42 39.95
CA LYS A 34 23.76 -9.23 40.23
C LYS A 34 23.40 -8.10 39.25
N GLY A 35 23.02 -6.92 39.78
CA GLY A 35 22.60 -5.78 38.99
C GLY A 35 21.11 -5.76 38.57
N ALA A 36 20.31 -6.73 38.97
CA ALA A 36 18.88 -6.77 38.67
C ALA A 36 18.10 -5.70 39.45
N LEU A 37 17.19 -4.98 38.74
CA LEU A 37 16.26 -4.03 39.37
C LEU A 37 15.00 -4.77 39.81
N GLU A 38 14.54 -4.49 41.03
CA GLU A 38 13.26 -4.97 41.53
C GLU A 38 12.13 -4.22 40.82
N VAL A 39 11.21 -4.94 40.21
CA VAL A 39 10.08 -4.38 39.48
C VAL A 39 8.80 -4.65 40.27
N PRO A 40 8.03 -3.63 40.67
CA PRO A 40 6.76 -3.86 41.34
C PRO A 40 5.76 -4.51 40.39
N LEU A 41 5.18 -5.64 40.80
CA LEU A 41 4.04 -6.26 40.11
C LEU A 41 2.77 -5.51 40.50
N ILE A 42 2.17 -4.81 39.56
CA ILE A 42 0.91 -4.12 39.76
C ILE A 42 -0.23 -5.13 39.67
N GLY A 43 -0.98 -5.29 40.75
CA GLY A 43 -2.22 -6.10 40.76
C GLY A 43 -2.06 -7.58 41.13
N VAL A 44 -0.91 -8.02 41.65
CA VAL A 44 -0.72 -9.38 42.15
C VAL A 44 -0.33 -9.30 43.61
N GLU A 45 -1.22 -9.71 44.50
CA GLU A 45 -0.95 -9.83 45.95
C GLU A 45 -0.11 -11.12 46.25
N THR A 46 0.82 -11.46 45.41
CA THR A 46 1.79 -12.53 45.72
C THR A 46 3.03 -11.87 46.27
N GLY A 47 3.48 -12.29 47.43
CA GLY A 47 4.73 -11.81 48.05
C GLY A 47 5.99 -12.09 47.23
N ASP A 48 5.85 -12.45 45.98
CA ASP A 48 6.93 -12.78 45.05
C ASP A 48 7.53 -11.53 44.44
N LYS A 49 8.82 -11.39 44.61
CA LYS A 49 9.59 -10.29 43.98
C LYS A 49 10.00 -10.69 42.57
N VAL A 50 9.73 -9.80 41.59
CA VAL A 50 10.19 -9.99 40.21
C VAL A 50 11.30 -8.98 39.92
N TYR A 51 12.31 -9.43 39.22
CA TYR A 51 13.50 -8.66 38.93
C TYR A 51 13.71 -8.53 37.43
N LEU A 52 14.03 -7.30 36.99
CA LEU A 52 14.53 -7.06 35.64
C LEU A 52 16.01 -7.48 35.61
N THR A 53 16.31 -8.58 34.92
CA THR A 53 17.63 -9.24 34.97
C THR A 53 18.60 -8.80 33.86
N ARG A 54 18.14 -8.09 32.86
CA ARG A 54 19.00 -7.44 31.88
C ARG A 54 18.98 -5.94 32.11
N GLU A 55 20.15 -5.36 32.38
CA GLU A 55 20.34 -3.97 32.01
C GLU A 55 20.01 -3.85 30.53
N LEU A 56 19.12 -2.91 30.25
CA LEU A 56 18.80 -2.47 28.92
C LEU A 56 20.08 -1.88 28.36
N VAL A 57 20.94 -2.74 27.83
CA VAL A 57 22.06 -2.29 27.01
C VAL A 57 21.37 -1.59 25.86
N ALA A 58 21.41 -0.24 25.89
CA ALA A 58 21.09 0.57 24.75
C ALA A 58 21.86 -0.03 23.58
N SER A 59 21.23 -0.92 22.84
CA SER A 59 21.86 -1.53 21.69
C SER A 59 22.20 -0.36 20.79
N LYS A 60 23.45 -0.30 20.28
CA LYS A 60 23.89 0.74 19.35
C LYS A 60 23.03 0.81 18.06
N CYS A 61 22.07 -0.08 17.91
CA CYS A 61 20.97 0.00 16.98
C CYS A 61 19.89 0.90 17.57
N HIS A 62 20.00 2.19 17.37
CA HIS A 62 19.05 3.23 17.79
C HIS A 62 17.69 3.19 17.04
N SER A 63 17.21 2.05 16.66
CA SER A 63 15.84 1.92 16.16
C SER A 63 14.89 1.76 17.34
N GLY A 64 14.61 2.84 18.03
CA GLY A 64 13.53 2.87 19.00
C GLY A 64 12.25 2.35 18.36
N ILE A 65 11.44 1.61 19.12
CA ILE A 65 10.12 1.17 18.65
C ILE A 65 9.17 2.34 18.80
N TYR A 66 8.69 2.84 17.68
CA TYR A 66 7.78 3.98 17.66
C TYR A 66 6.34 3.52 17.42
N ASN A 67 5.41 4.18 18.12
CA ASN A 67 3.97 3.97 17.94
C ASN A 67 3.53 2.52 18.21
N PHE A 68 4.06 1.93 19.30
CA PHE A 68 3.68 0.58 19.71
C PHE A 68 2.24 0.57 20.25
N PRO A 69 1.38 -0.36 19.81
CA PRO A 69 0.02 -0.50 20.30
C PRO A 69 0.01 -1.35 21.58
N PHE A 70 -0.41 -0.78 22.68
CA PHE A 70 -0.56 -1.46 23.95
C PHE A 70 -2.04 -1.69 24.23
N LEU A 71 -2.43 -2.94 24.47
CA LEU A 71 -3.81 -3.37 24.71
C LEU A 71 -4.13 -3.45 26.19
N ILE A 72 -5.30 -2.91 26.57
CA ILE A 72 -5.85 -2.98 27.91
C ILE A 72 -7.20 -3.71 27.92
N ASN A 73 -7.47 -4.41 29.02
CA ASN A 73 -8.75 -5.04 29.30
C ASN A 73 -9.85 -3.99 29.60
N ALA A 74 -11.11 -4.42 29.73
CA ALA A 74 -12.23 -3.53 30.06
C ALA A 74 -12.09 -2.89 31.44
N ASP A 75 -11.39 -3.52 32.36
CA ASP A 75 -11.10 -3.04 33.73
C ASP A 75 -9.88 -2.08 33.79
N GLY A 76 -9.24 -1.79 32.64
CA GLY A 76 -8.04 -0.96 32.56
C GLY A 76 -6.73 -1.70 32.81
N SER A 77 -6.76 -2.97 33.17
CA SER A 77 -5.54 -3.78 33.34
C SER A 77 -4.89 -4.11 31.98
N PRO A 78 -3.57 -4.32 31.91
CA PRO A 78 -2.92 -4.78 30.70
C PRO A 78 -3.42 -6.14 30.23
N TRP A 79 -3.65 -6.33 28.90
CA TRP A 79 -3.86 -7.66 28.37
C TRP A 79 -2.50 -8.29 28.06
N TYR A 80 -1.93 -8.97 29.05
CA TYR A 80 -0.53 -9.43 29.06
C TYR A 80 -0.20 -10.34 27.88
N GLU A 81 -1.03 -11.34 27.59
CA GLU A 81 -0.79 -12.31 26.53
C GLU A 81 -0.76 -11.61 25.15
N ALA A 82 -1.69 -10.68 24.92
CA ALA A 82 -1.74 -9.96 23.66
C ALA A 82 -0.57 -8.98 23.52
N ASN A 83 -0.21 -8.27 24.58
CA ASN A 83 0.93 -7.36 24.54
C ASN A 83 2.25 -8.11 24.33
N SER A 84 2.43 -9.26 24.98
CA SER A 84 3.60 -10.13 24.77
C SER A 84 3.69 -10.64 23.34
N TYR A 85 2.56 -11.06 22.75
CA TYR A 85 2.49 -11.43 21.33
C TYR A 85 2.86 -10.28 20.40
N LEU A 86 2.37 -9.08 20.66
CA LEU A 86 2.69 -7.90 19.85
C LEU A 86 4.18 -7.50 19.98
N ILE A 87 4.78 -7.67 21.16
CA ILE A 87 6.22 -7.48 21.38
C ILE A 87 7.02 -8.50 20.56
N ASP A 88 6.62 -9.79 20.60
CA ASP A 88 7.28 -10.84 19.80
C ASP A 88 7.25 -10.53 18.30
N ILE A 89 6.12 -10.05 17.78
CA ILE A 89 6.01 -9.63 16.37
C ILE A 89 7.01 -8.52 16.05
N VAL A 90 7.14 -7.54 16.91
CA VAL A 90 8.04 -6.41 16.72
C VAL A 90 9.49 -6.85 16.82
N ALA A 91 9.82 -7.72 17.79
CA ALA A 91 11.16 -8.25 18.02
C ALA A 91 11.67 -9.08 16.84
N ASN A 92 10.81 -9.92 16.24
CA ASN A 92 11.17 -10.80 15.14
C ASN A 92 11.23 -10.10 13.77
N LYS A 93 10.89 -8.80 13.68
CA LYS A 93 10.87 -8.02 12.44
C LYS A 93 11.99 -6.96 12.35
N HIS A 94 13.18 -7.30 12.77
CA HIS A 94 14.35 -6.39 12.79
C HIS A 94 14.70 -5.74 11.43
N VAL A 95 14.20 -6.27 10.32
CA VAL A 95 14.54 -5.82 8.96
C VAL A 95 13.67 -4.65 8.48
N PHE A 96 12.61 -4.30 9.21
CA PHE A 96 11.65 -3.28 8.77
C PHE A 96 11.80 -1.98 9.56
N ASN A 97 11.88 -0.86 8.84
CA ASN A 97 11.93 0.49 9.47
C ASN A 97 10.69 0.84 10.31
N ARG A 98 9.63 0.03 10.23
CA ARG A 98 8.37 0.25 10.95
C ARG A 98 7.77 -1.08 11.44
N PRO A 99 8.42 -1.75 12.39
CA PRO A 99 7.95 -3.05 12.89
C PRO A 99 6.58 -2.96 13.58
N ALA A 100 6.26 -1.83 14.22
CA ALA A 100 5.00 -1.62 14.91
C ALA A 100 3.78 -1.48 13.98
N ASP A 101 3.94 -1.25 12.67
CA ASP A 101 2.79 -1.13 11.75
C ASP A 101 1.98 -2.42 11.64
N ASP A 102 2.65 -3.57 11.66
CA ASP A 102 1.96 -4.87 11.65
C ASP A 102 1.33 -5.16 13.02
N ALA A 103 2.06 -4.86 14.09
CA ALA A 103 1.54 -5.00 15.45
C ALA A 103 0.27 -4.15 15.65
N ARG A 104 0.21 -2.91 15.15
CA ARG A 104 -1.00 -2.06 15.23
C ARG A 104 -2.20 -2.65 14.49
N ARG A 105 -1.99 -3.22 13.31
CA ARG A 105 -3.08 -3.89 12.57
C ARG A 105 -3.60 -5.10 13.32
N ARG A 106 -2.71 -5.90 13.88
CA ARG A 106 -3.08 -7.08 14.67
C ARG A 106 -3.72 -6.69 15.99
N ALA A 107 -3.21 -5.66 16.67
CA ALA A 107 -3.80 -5.14 17.90
C ALA A 107 -5.27 -4.77 17.71
N SER A 108 -5.60 -4.06 16.63
CA SER A 108 -7.00 -3.69 16.34
C SER A 108 -7.90 -4.92 16.13
N ARG A 109 -7.41 -5.96 15.46
CA ARG A 109 -8.18 -7.18 15.21
C ARG A 109 -8.29 -8.05 16.45
N LEU A 110 -7.24 -8.11 17.27
CA LEU A 110 -7.28 -8.80 18.56
C LEU A 110 -8.22 -8.13 19.54
N LEU A 111 -8.23 -6.80 19.58
CA LEU A 111 -9.19 -6.06 20.39
C LEU A 111 -10.63 -6.31 19.93
N ASP A 112 -10.89 -6.32 18.63
CA ASP A 112 -12.21 -6.66 18.09
C ASP A 112 -12.67 -8.06 18.55
N TYR A 113 -11.76 -9.04 18.50
CA TYR A 113 -12.01 -10.38 19.04
C TYR A 113 -12.27 -10.37 20.56
N LYS A 114 -11.47 -9.65 21.33
CA LYS A 114 -11.62 -9.53 22.81
C LYS A 114 -12.97 -8.95 23.18
N ILE A 115 -13.36 -7.87 22.51
CA ILE A 115 -14.67 -7.23 22.72
C ILE A 115 -15.80 -8.17 22.40
N PHE A 116 -15.73 -8.91 21.28
CA PHE A 116 -16.72 -9.92 20.95
C PHE A 116 -16.86 -10.95 22.06
N THR A 117 -15.75 -11.45 22.61
CA THR A 117 -15.80 -12.45 23.69
C THR A 117 -16.38 -11.88 24.97
N GLU A 118 -16.06 -10.64 25.32
CA GLU A 118 -16.59 -9.96 26.50
C GLU A 118 -18.10 -9.69 26.38
N GLN A 119 -18.54 -9.13 25.25
CA GLN A 119 -19.96 -8.83 24.99
C GLN A 119 -20.85 -10.07 24.98
N ASN A 120 -20.30 -11.23 24.63
CA ASN A 120 -21.03 -12.48 24.58
C ASN A 120 -20.76 -13.38 25.80
N ALA A 121 -20.11 -12.87 26.86
CA ALA A 121 -19.73 -13.62 28.05
C ALA A 121 -19.00 -14.94 27.73
N ILE A 122 -18.10 -14.90 26.72
CA ILE A 122 -17.33 -16.07 26.29
C ILE A 122 -15.98 -16.02 26.99
N ASN A 123 -15.62 -17.11 27.71
CA ASN A 123 -14.24 -17.27 28.14
C ASN A 123 -13.36 -17.61 26.93
N TRP A 124 -12.49 -16.70 26.53
CA TRP A 124 -11.63 -16.83 25.35
C TRP A 124 -10.58 -17.95 25.48
N LEU A 125 -10.34 -18.48 26.71
CA LEU A 125 -9.46 -19.63 26.99
C LEU A 125 -10.21 -20.96 27.03
N ASP A 126 -11.53 -20.96 27.01
CA ASP A 126 -12.31 -22.21 27.12
C ASP A 126 -12.56 -22.85 25.75
N PHE A 127 -11.82 -23.89 25.48
CA PHE A 127 -11.97 -24.79 24.33
C PHE A 127 -12.53 -26.17 24.69
N SER A 128 -13.13 -26.35 25.87
CA SER A 128 -13.66 -27.64 26.34
C SER A 128 -14.90 -28.10 25.53
N GLY A 129 -15.59 -27.20 24.90
CA GLY A 129 -16.82 -27.46 24.14
C GLY A 129 -16.66 -28.56 23.07
N ARG A 130 -17.54 -29.58 23.09
CA ARG A 130 -17.54 -30.69 22.10
C ARG A 130 -17.88 -30.17 20.68
N ARG A 131 -18.90 -29.31 20.56
CA ARG A 131 -19.33 -28.74 19.29
C ARG A 131 -18.39 -27.61 18.86
N LEU A 132 -18.04 -27.57 17.60
CA LEU A 132 -17.20 -26.50 17.05
C LEU A 132 -17.79 -25.11 17.31
N THR A 133 -19.12 -24.97 17.10
CA THR A 133 -19.84 -23.73 17.29
C THR A 133 -19.91 -23.23 18.74
N SER A 134 -19.53 -24.02 19.74
CA SER A 134 -19.42 -23.56 21.12
C SER A 134 -18.06 -22.96 21.48
N ARG A 135 -17.06 -23.12 20.62
CA ARG A 135 -15.68 -22.65 20.86
C ARG A 135 -15.53 -21.19 20.49
N PRO A 136 -14.73 -20.41 21.22
CA PRO A 136 -14.61 -18.95 21.05
C PRO A 136 -14.30 -18.52 19.62
N THR A 137 -13.29 -19.16 18.99
CA THR A 137 -12.82 -18.79 17.64
C THR A 137 -13.84 -19.11 16.54
N TYR A 138 -14.57 -20.23 16.67
CA TYR A 138 -15.63 -20.58 15.73
C TYR A 138 -16.86 -19.68 15.86
N ARG A 139 -17.23 -19.30 17.08
CA ARG A 139 -18.30 -18.32 17.33
C ARG A 139 -17.95 -16.97 16.71
N TYR A 140 -16.71 -16.54 16.89
CA TYR A 140 -16.22 -15.30 16.28
C TYR A 140 -16.21 -15.37 14.75
N PHE A 141 -15.76 -16.48 14.17
CA PHE A 141 -15.80 -16.69 12.72
C PHE A 141 -17.22 -16.56 12.15
N GLN A 142 -18.22 -17.18 12.79
CA GLN A 142 -19.63 -17.04 12.43
C GLN A 142 -20.14 -15.60 12.56
N TYR A 143 -19.82 -14.95 13.67
CA TYR A 143 -20.15 -13.54 13.91
C TYR A 143 -19.64 -12.61 12.79
N LEU A 144 -18.39 -12.78 12.37
CA LEU A 144 -17.81 -11.98 11.30
C LEU A 144 -18.54 -12.14 9.96
N ILE A 145 -19.08 -13.34 9.70
CA ILE A 145 -19.78 -13.67 8.46
C ILE A 145 -21.25 -13.26 8.54
N GLU A 146 -21.98 -13.73 9.56
CA GLU A 146 -23.42 -13.70 9.63
C GLU A 146 -23.95 -12.36 10.14
N GLU A 147 -23.32 -11.80 11.18
CA GLU A 147 -23.77 -10.55 11.80
C GLU A 147 -23.07 -9.32 11.20
N ARG A 148 -21.76 -9.42 10.94
CA ARG A 148 -20.99 -8.30 10.40
C ARG A 148 -20.96 -8.25 8.86
N GLY A 149 -21.30 -9.34 8.17
CA GLY A 149 -21.33 -9.40 6.71
C GLY A 149 -20.00 -9.06 6.03
N LEU A 150 -18.86 -9.38 6.66
CA LEU A 150 -17.55 -9.01 6.15
C LEU A 150 -17.16 -9.85 4.92
N SER A 151 -16.39 -9.25 4.01
CA SER A 151 -15.89 -9.99 2.84
C SER A 151 -14.95 -11.13 3.25
N ALA A 152 -14.94 -12.22 2.47
CA ALA A 152 -14.11 -13.40 2.72
C ALA A 152 -12.63 -13.06 2.97
N GLN A 153 -12.08 -12.08 2.24
CA GLN A 153 -10.70 -11.64 2.43
C GLN A 153 -10.47 -11.01 3.82
N VAL A 154 -11.41 -10.19 4.27
CA VAL A 154 -11.33 -9.53 5.58
C VAL A 154 -11.52 -10.56 6.69
N VAL A 155 -12.53 -11.44 6.61
CA VAL A 155 -12.75 -12.54 7.56
C VAL A 155 -11.48 -13.38 7.71
N ASN A 156 -10.85 -13.77 6.60
CA ASN A 156 -9.61 -14.57 6.61
C ASN A 156 -8.44 -13.86 7.31
N GLN A 157 -8.37 -12.53 7.21
CA GLN A 157 -7.36 -11.75 7.91
C GLN A 157 -7.59 -11.74 9.42
N TYR A 158 -8.83 -11.51 9.86
CA TYR A 158 -9.20 -11.50 11.28
C TYR A 158 -8.96 -12.86 11.93
N THR A 159 -9.48 -13.92 11.34
CA THR A 159 -9.30 -15.29 11.85
C THR A 159 -7.85 -15.75 11.81
N SER A 160 -7.06 -15.25 10.83
CA SER A 160 -5.62 -15.57 10.78
C SER A 160 -4.84 -14.92 11.91
N ASP A 161 -5.13 -13.66 12.23
CA ASP A 161 -4.44 -12.99 13.33
C ASP A 161 -4.82 -13.59 14.69
N VAL A 162 -6.10 -13.94 14.89
CA VAL A 162 -6.55 -14.64 16.09
C VAL A 162 -5.91 -16.04 16.22
N TYR A 163 -5.80 -16.79 15.11
CA TYR A 163 -5.14 -18.10 15.12
C TYR A 163 -3.66 -17.99 15.50
N GLN A 164 -2.92 -17.04 14.91
CA GLN A 164 -1.51 -16.83 15.22
C GLN A 164 -1.31 -16.35 16.67
N PHE A 165 -2.22 -15.55 17.19
CA PHE A 165 -2.24 -15.16 18.59
C PHE A 165 -2.37 -16.39 19.50
N TYR A 166 -3.33 -17.29 19.24
CA TYR A 166 -3.47 -18.52 20.03
C TYR A 166 -2.29 -19.47 19.89
N GLN A 167 -1.64 -19.50 18.73
CA GLN A 167 -0.41 -20.26 18.56
C GLN A 167 0.67 -19.74 19.51
N PHE A 168 0.89 -18.44 19.56
CA PHE A 168 1.83 -17.83 20.51
C PHE A 168 1.43 -18.09 21.96
N VAL A 169 0.15 -17.94 22.29
CA VAL A 169 -0.38 -18.15 23.64
C VAL A 169 -0.22 -19.62 24.08
N SER A 170 -0.44 -20.57 23.19
CA SER A 170 -0.27 -22.00 23.48
C SER A 170 1.19 -22.40 23.72
N GLU A 171 2.11 -21.68 23.12
CA GLU A 171 3.55 -21.93 23.27
C GLU A 171 4.15 -21.26 24.53
N ASN A 172 3.57 -20.13 24.98
CA ASN A 172 4.23 -19.28 25.98
C ASN A 172 3.42 -19.03 27.25
N TRP A 173 2.07 -19.21 27.25
CA TRP A 173 1.22 -18.77 28.34
C TRP A 173 0.27 -19.85 28.90
N HIS A 174 -0.46 -20.55 28.05
CA HIS A 174 -1.55 -21.45 28.45
C HIS A 174 -1.51 -22.74 27.66
N ASP A 175 -1.81 -23.88 28.35
CA ASP A 175 -1.94 -25.19 27.67
C ASP A 175 -3.24 -25.24 26.84
N ILE A 176 -3.17 -24.89 25.59
CA ILE A 176 -4.29 -24.82 24.64
C ILE A 176 -4.02 -25.75 23.45
N SER A 177 -4.91 -26.71 23.22
CA SER A 177 -4.82 -27.54 22.02
C SER A 177 -5.16 -26.79 20.75
N MET A 178 -4.17 -26.50 19.89
CA MET A 178 -4.36 -25.81 18.63
C MET A 178 -5.35 -26.50 17.69
N LYS A 179 -5.51 -27.83 17.77
CA LYS A 179 -6.55 -28.58 17.04
C LYS A 179 -7.98 -28.20 17.46
N ARG A 180 -8.14 -27.65 18.67
CA ARG A 180 -9.43 -27.16 19.17
C ARG A 180 -9.67 -25.70 18.82
N VAL A 181 -8.61 -24.91 18.69
CA VAL A 181 -8.67 -23.52 18.24
C VAL A 181 -9.12 -23.45 16.78
N ASP A 182 -8.47 -24.22 15.90
CA ASP A 182 -8.85 -24.36 14.50
C ASP A 182 -8.32 -25.70 13.94
N SER A 183 -9.11 -26.37 13.13
CA SER A 183 -8.64 -27.56 12.45
C SER A 183 -7.88 -27.21 11.18
N VAL A 184 -6.67 -27.74 11.05
CA VAL A 184 -5.80 -27.52 9.90
C VAL A 184 -5.70 -28.80 9.09
N LYS A 185 -5.96 -28.72 7.78
CA LYS A 185 -5.81 -29.83 6.84
C LYS A 185 -4.80 -29.46 5.76
N THR A 186 -3.96 -30.42 5.38
CA THR A 186 -3.10 -30.28 4.21
C THR A 186 -3.92 -30.52 2.94
N ILE A 187 -3.95 -29.57 2.05
CA ILE A 187 -4.57 -29.67 0.74
C ILE A 187 -3.50 -29.57 -0.36
N LYS A 188 -3.63 -30.37 -1.41
CA LYS A 188 -2.79 -30.25 -2.62
C LYS A 188 -3.43 -29.26 -3.59
N ILE A 189 -2.70 -28.20 -3.91
CA ILE A 189 -3.12 -27.23 -4.93
C ILE A 189 -2.36 -27.56 -6.21
N TYR A 190 -3.09 -27.88 -7.26
CA TYR A 190 -2.54 -28.13 -8.58
C TYR A 190 -2.59 -26.82 -9.38
N PHE A 191 -1.51 -26.49 -10.05
CA PHE A 191 -1.44 -25.37 -10.98
C PHE A 191 -0.61 -25.73 -12.19
N GLN A 192 -1.03 -25.22 -13.33
CA GLN A 192 -0.33 -25.40 -14.58
C GLN A 192 0.74 -24.32 -14.74
N THR A 193 1.95 -24.75 -15.06
CA THR A 193 3.07 -23.89 -15.41
C THR A 193 3.47 -24.14 -16.85
N HIS A 194 4.26 -23.25 -17.45
CA HIS A 194 4.82 -23.48 -18.81
C HIS A 194 5.65 -24.77 -18.92
N SER A 195 6.14 -25.29 -17.79
CA SER A 195 6.92 -26.54 -17.71
C SER A 195 6.11 -27.76 -17.23
N GLY A 196 4.76 -27.67 -17.26
CA GLY A 196 3.85 -28.77 -16.87
C GLY A 196 3.07 -28.51 -15.57
N ALA A 197 2.26 -29.49 -15.18
CA ALA A 197 1.48 -29.43 -13.96
C ALA A 197 2.38 -29.61 -12.72
N ARG A 198 2.24 -28.71 -11.75
CA ARG A 198 2.90 -28.81 -10.45
C ARG A 198 1.87 -28.80 -9.33
N SER A 199 2.18 -29.45 -8.23
CA SER A 199 1.37 -29.40 -7.01
C SER A 199 2.20 -28.84 -5.85
N VAL A 200 1.53 -28.09 -4.98
CA VAL A 200 2.10 -27.60 -3.72
C VAL A 200 1.15 -27.98 -2.59
N ASP A 201 1.69 -28.58 -1.55
CA ASP A 201 0.95 -28.84 -0.34
C ASP A 201 0.76 -27.54 0.43
N ARG A 202 -0.49 -27.22 0.74
CA ARG A 202 -0.86 -26.00 1.48
C ARG A 202 -1.73 -26.37 2.68
N LEU A 203 -1.39 -25.79 3.82
CA LEU A 203 -2.21 -25.89 5.01
C LEU A 203 -3.46 -25.00 4.84
N LYS A 204 -4.63 -25.59 5.00
CA LYS A 204 -5.93 -24.89 4.99
C LYS A 204 -6.57 -25.02 6.36
N ARG A 205 -6.86 -23.90 6.99
CA ARG A 205 -7.61 -23.80 8.23
C ARG A 205 -9.11 -23.92 7.95
N SER A 206 -9.86 -24.51 8.90
CA SER A 206 -11.32 -24.62 8.75
C SER A 206 -12.04 -23.28 8.83
N GLN A 207 -11.51 -22.33 9.62
CA GLN A 207 -12.03 -20.97 9.74
C GLN A 207 -11.50 -20.06 8.63
N THR A 208 -11.58 -20.53 7.39
CA THR A 208 -11.16 -19.79 6.19
C THR A 208 -12.24 -19.87 5.14
N GLN A 209 -12.73 -18.71 4.69
CA GLN A 209 -13.63 -18.63 3.54
C GLN A 209 -12.86 -18.72 2.23
N SER A 210 -13.47 -19.36 1.23
CA SER A 210 -12.96 -19.30 -0.13
C SER A 210 -13.06 -17.87 -0.66
N VAL A 211 -11.91 -17.25 -0.88
CA VAL A 211 -11.89 -15.99 -1.62
C VAL A 211 -12.15 -16.37 -3.08
N PRO A 212 -13.19 -15.83 -3.74
CA PRO A 212 -13.38 -16.05 -5.15
C PRO A 212 -12.07 -15.78 -5.86
N GLN A 213 -11.57 -16.73 -6.65
CA GLN A 213 -10.44 -16.48 -7.53
C GLN A 213 -10.80 -15.21 -8.29
N THR A 214 -9.97 -14.21 -8.12
CA THR A 214 -10.08 -12.86 -8.67
C THR A 214 -11.17 -12.74 -9.71
N SER A 215 -12.26 -12.03 -9.39
CA SER A 215 -13.32 -11.71 -10.34
C SER A 215 -12.72 -11.49 -11.73
N LYS A 216 -13.29 -12.11 -12.76
CA LYS A 216 -12.87 -11.88 -14.14
C LYS A 216 -12.73 -10.38 -14.31
N VAL A 217 -11.54 -9.95 -14.73
CA VAL A 217 -11.31 -8.52 -14.97
C VAL A 217 -12.33 -8.09 -16.00
N GLN A 218 -13.07 -7.03 -15.72
CA GLN A 218 -14.08 -6.48 -16.61
C GLN A 218 -13.46 -6.22 -17.99
N ILE A 219 -14.25 -6.45 -19.04
CA ILE A 219 -13.77 -6.22 -20.41
C ILE A 219 -13.36 -4.74 -20.55
N GLY A 220 -12.18 -4.50 -21.11
CA GLY A 220 -11.59 -3.16 -21.22
C GLY A 220 -10.65 -2.79 -20.06
N PHE A 221 -10.44 -3.71 -19.12
CA PHE A 221 -9.55 -3.50 -17.99
C PHE A 221 -8.44 -4.58 -17.93
N VAL A 222 -7.37 -4.27 -17.23
CA VAL A 222 -6.25 -5.18 -16.94
C VAL A 222 -5.91 -5.12 -15.46
N ARG A 223 -5.44 -6.23 -14.91
CA ARG A 223 -4.96 -6.27 -13.53
C ARG A 223 -3.44 -6.08 -13.50
N ASP A 224 -2.99 -5.04 -12.79
CA ASP A 224 -1.58 -4.80 -12.50
C ASP A 224 -1.40 -4.63 -10.98
N ASP A 225 -0.60 -5.49 -10.38
CA ASP A 225 -0.28 -5.46 -8.95
C ASP A 225 -1.49 -5.43 -8.00
N GLY A 226 -2.58 -6.09 -8.39
CA GLY A 226 -3.82 -6.19 -7.60
C GLY A 226 -4.83 -5.08 -7.86
N GLU A 227 -4.47 -4.04 -8.61
CA GLU A 227 -5.37 -2.97 -9.04
C GLU A 227 -5.93 -3.27 -10.44
N VAL A 228 -7.15 -2.83 -10.69
CA VAL A 228 -7.84 -3.01 -11.99
C VAL A 228 -7.70 -1.70 -12.77
N LEU A 229 -6.91 -1.73 -13.83
CA LEU A 229 -6.54 -0.56 -14.61
C LEU A 229 -7.13 -0.62 -16.01
N ARG A 230 -7.39 0.54 -16.60
CA ARG A 230 -7.56 0.70 -18.04
C ARG A 230 -6.77 1.90 -18.55
N PRO A 231 -6.29 1.90 -19.81
CA PRO A 231 -5.73 3.11 -20.40
C PRO A 231 -6.84 4.11 -20.72
N LEU A 232 -6.48 5.39 -20.72
CA LEU A 232 -7.32 6.44 -21.26
C LEU A 232 -7.36 6.31 -22.78
N GLN A 233 -8.53 6.47 -23.37
CA GLN A 233 -8.70 6.58 -24.81
C GLN A 233 -8.14 7.91 -25.32
N SER A 234 -7.98 8.05 -26.64
CA SER A 234 -7.34 9.22 -27.23
C SER A 234 -8.05 10.53 -26.88
N PHE A 235 -9.39 10.53 -26.93
CA PHE A 235 -10.19 11.71 -26.58
C PHE A 235 -10.12 12.03 -25.07
N GLU A 236 -10.20 11.01 -24.19
CA GLU A 236 -10.08 11.15 -22.73
C GLU A 236 -8.70 11.71 -22.34
N LEU A 237 -7.65 11.20 -22.99
CA LEU A 237 -6.28 11.68 -22.75
C LEU A 237 -6.09 13.12 -23.25
N LYS A 238 -6.71 13.48 -24.39
CA LYS A 238 -6.70 14.84 -24.89
C LYS A 238 -7.39 15.77 -23.90
N GLU A 239 -8.60 15.44 -23.49
CA GLU A 239 -9.34 16.20 -22.49
C GLU A 239 -8.55 16.35 -21.18
N LEU A 240 -7.96 15.26 -20.66
CA LEU A 240 -7.11 15.34 -19.49
C LEU A 240 -5.95 16.30 -19.67
N LYS A 241 -5.26 16.26 -20.82
CA LYS A 241 -4.16 17.18 -21.13
C LYS A 241 -4.62 18.63 -21.18
N ASP A 242 -5.77 18.90 -21.79
CA ASP A 242 -6.35 20.25 -21.89
C ASP A 242 -6.71 20.78 -20.49
N ILE A 243 -7.29 19.93 -19.63
CA ILE A 243 -7.60 20.28 -18.24
C ILE A 243 -6.33 20.65 -17.46
N ILE A 244 -5.31 19.78 -17.45
CA ILE A 244 -4.10 19.99 -16.65
C ILE A 244 -3.19 21.11 -17.18
N ASN A 245 -3.33 21.49 -18.45
CA ASN A 245 -2.63 22.62 -19.06
C ASN A 245 -3.38 23.94 -18.90
N SER A 246 -4.60 23.94 -18.36
CA SER A 246 -5.35 25.16 -18.14
C SER A 246 -4.74 26.01 -17.00
N LEU A 247 -5.00 27.33 -17.04
CA LEU A 247 -4.49 28.29 -16.03
C LEU A 247 -4.95 27.99 -14.59
N LYS A 248 -5.96 27.14 -14.40
CA LYS A 248 -6.45 26.71 -13.08
C LYS A 248 -5.57 25.65 -12.40
N TRP A 249 -4.59 25.12 -13.14
CA TRP A 249 -3.67 24.10 -12.64
C TRP A 249 -2.31 24.70 -12.32
N SER A 250 -1.83 24.43 -11.11
CA SER A 250 -0.48 24.81 -10.72
C SER A 250 0.57 23.94 -11.42
N PRO A 251 1.79 24.47 -11.66
CA PRO A 251 2.87 23.68 -12.27
C PRO A 251 3.13 22.33 -11.56
N ILE A 252 3.05 22.30 -10.25
CA ILE A 252 3.26 21.07 -9.45
C ILE A 252 2.16 20.03 -9.73
N GLU A 253 0.90 20.43 -9.76
CA GLU A 253 -0.23 19.53 -10.03
C GLU A 253 -0.11 18.95 -11.44
N ARG A 254 0.22 19.80 -12.41
CA ARG A 254 0.45 19.39 -13.80
C ARG A 254 1.60 18.40 -13.92
N LEU A 255 2.75 18.68 -13.31
CA LEU A 255 3.92 17.81 -13.36
C LEU A 255 3.67 16.45 -12.68
N ILE A 256 2.96 16.42 -11.56
CA ILE A 256 2.56 15.15 -10.90
C ILE A 256 1.73 14.28 -11.86
N MET A 257 0.85 14.88 -12.69
CA MET A 257 0.03 14.14 -13.65
C MET A 257 0.80 13.75 -14.92
N LEU A 258 1.65 14.63 -15.44
CA LEU A 258 2.43 14.36 -16.66
C LEU A 258 3.49 13.27 -16.46
N PHE A 259 4.12 13.24 -15.29
CA PHE A 259 5.20 12.28 -15.01
C PHE A 259 4.83 10.83 -15.32
N PRO A 260 3.72 10.25 -14.76
CA PRO A 260 3.33 8.88 -15.07
C PRO A 260 2.85 8.67 -16.50
N ILE A 261 2.27 9.68 -17.16
CA ILE A 261 1.87 9.62 -18.57
C ILE A 261 3.11 9.44 -19.47
N MET A 262 4.23 10.06 -19.10
CA MET A 262 5.46 10.03 -19.91
C MET A 262 6.44 8.92 -19.55
N THR A 263 6.32 8.33 -18.33
CA THR A 263 7.31 7.38 -17.83
C THR A 263 6.74 6.04 -17.34
N GLY A 264 5.44 5.97 -17.10
CA GLY A 264 4.78 4.83 -16.47
C GLY A 264 5.07 4.68 -14.97
N ALA A 265 5.71 5.67 -14.33
CA ALA A 265 6.10 5.62 -12.93
C ALA A 265 4.89 5.54 -11.99
N ARG A 266 5.06 4.86 -10.85
CA ARG A 266 4.04 4.80 -9.80
C ARG A 266 4.06 6.06 -8.93
N LYS A 267 2.93 6.39 -8.29
CA LYS A 267 2.78 7.60 -7.45
C LYS A 267 3.89 7.76 -6.39
N GLN A 268 4.29 6.67 -5.74
CA GLN A 268 5.36 6.73 -4.74
C GLN A 268 6.69 7.16 -5.35
N THR A 269 7.05 6.64 -6.51
CA THR A 269 8.29 7.01 -7.22
C THR A 269 8.29 8.48 -7.61
N VAL A 270 7.15 8.98 -8.13
CA VAL A 270 7.01 10.39 -8.48
C VAL A 270 7.11 11.30 -7.27
N LEU A 271 6.38 10.96 -6.19
CA LEU A 271 6.22 11.83 -5.02
C LEU A 271 7.38 11.75 -4.01
N THR A 272 8.32 10.84 -4.20
CA THR A 272 9.55 10.75 -3.38
C THR A 272 10.79 11.34 -4.07
N LEU A 273 10.62 11.91 -5.27
CA LEU A 273 11.69 12.65 -5.93
C LEU A 273 12.20 13.80 -5.06
N ARG A 274 13.50 14.05 -5.11
CA ARG A 274 14.16 15.15 -4.43
C ARG A 274 14.78 16.10 -5.46
N VAL A 275 15.11 17.32 -5.06
CA VAL A 275 15.70 18.33 -5.95
C VAL A 275 16.96 17.81 -6.61
N LYS A 276 17.86 17.20 -5.85
CA LYS A 276 19.12 16.64 -6.35
C LYS A 276 18.98 15.67 -7.51
N HIS A 277 17.88 14.90 -7.57
CA HIS A 277 17.67 13.97 -8.69
C HIS A 277 17.50 14.71 -10.00
N ILE A 278 16.84 15.88 -9.97
CA ILE A 278 16.64 16.71 -11.16
C ILE A 278 17.94 17.40 -11.56
N ASP A 279 18.69 17.90 -10.59
CA ASP A 279 20.00 18.53 -10.84
C ASP A 279 21.01 17.52 -11.42
N LEU A 280 21.02 16.28 -10.90
CA LEU A 280 21.81 15.18 -11.43
C LEU A 280 21.42 14.82 -12.88
N LEU A 281 20.11 14.80 -13.20
CA LEU A 281 19.67 14.55 -14.57
C LEU A 281 20.19 15.61 -15.52
N ILE A 282 20.08 16.89 -15.17
CA ILE A 282 20.55 18.00 -16.00
C ILE A 282 22.08 17.94 -16.16
N SER A 283 22.83 17.70 -15.09
CA SER A 283 24.30 17.64 -15.15
C SER A 283 24.81 16.42 -15.93
N SER A 284 24.11 15.29 -15.88
CA SER A 284 24.49 14.07 -16.61
C SER A 284 24.12 14.15 -18.11
N GLY A 285 23.16 14.98 -18.48
CA GLY A 285 22.66 15.09 -19.84
C GLY A 285 21.87 13.87 -20.31
N PRO A 286 21.33 13.93 -21.54
CA PRO A 286 20.61 12.82 -22.15
C PRO A 286 21.58 11.73 -22.64
N ASN A 287 21.12 10.50 -22.66
CA ASN A 287 21.87 9.38 -23.26
C ASN A 287 21.89 9.49 -24.81
N ALA A 288 22.60 8.55 -25.48
CA ALA A 288 22.72 8.53 -26.94
C ALA A 288 21.36 8.45 -27.68
N HIS A 289 20.27 8.08 -27.01
CA HIS A 289 18.93 8.02 -27.57
C HIS A 289 18.06 9.24 -27.22
N GLY A 290 18.62 10.30 -26.64
CA GLY A 290 17.91 11.52 -26.27
C GLY A 290 17.05 11.43 -25.01
N TYR A 291 17.23 10.40 -24.17
CA TYR A 291 16.52 10.25 -22.90
C TYR A 291 17.42 10.47 -21.70
N TYR A 292 16.89 11.11 -20.68
CA TYR A 292 17.49 11.17 -19.37
C TYR A 292 17.15 9.91 -18.58
N VAL A 293 18.08 9.39 -17.79
CA VAL A 293 17.87 8.16 -17.02
C VAL A 293 17.84 8.46 -15.53
N LEU A 294 16.67 8.30 -14.92
CA LEU A 294 16.47 8.44 -13.47
C LEU A 294 16.54 7.06 -12.81
N HIS A 295 17.53 6.88 -11.95
CA HIS A 295 17.62 5.68 -11.10
C HIS A 295 16.73 5.83 -9.87
N ALA A 296 15.92 4.81 -9.57
CA ALA A 296 15.01 4.75 -8.43
C ALA A 296 15.09 3.38 -7.75
N GLY A 297 14.85 3.33 -6.45
CA GLY A 297 14.89 2.12 -5.63
C GLY A 297 15.95 2.18 -4.53
N PRO A 298 16.43 1.05 -4.01
CA PRO A 298 17.39 1.00 -2.92
C PRO A 298 18.61 1.89 -3.16
N GLY A 299 18.98 2.68 -2.15
CA GLY A 299 20.15 3.57 -2.20
C GLY A 299 19.98 4.87 -3.00
N THR A 300 18.85 5.08 -3.67
CA THR A 300 18.60 6.29 -4.49
C THR A 300 17.77 7.35 -3.80
N GLN A 301 17.18 7.05 -2.64
CA GLN A 301 16.20 7.89 -1.94
C GLN A 301 14.89 8.14 -2.73
N VAL A 302 14.67 7.43 -3.82
CA VAL A 302 13.41 7.42 -4.58
C VAL A 302 12.73 6.08 -4.40
N ASP A 303 11.57 6.08 -3.76
CA ASP A 303 10.87 4.85 -3.44
C ASP A 303 10.29 4.15 -4.68
N THR A 304 10.42 2.83 -4.70
CA THR A 304 9.78 1.97 -5.68
C THR A 304 8.94 0.90 -4.99
N LYS A 305 7.94 0.38 -5.69
CA LYS A 305 7.13 -0.74 -5.16
C LYS A 305 8.01 -1.97 -4.96
N ASN A 306 7.90 -2.58 -3.76
CA ASN A 306 8.70 -3.72 -3.34
C ASN A 306 10.22 -3.47 -3.33
N ASN A 307 10.63 -2.22 -3.20
CA ASN A 307 12.04 -1.80 -3.11
C ASN A 307 12.91 -2.32 -4.27
N LYS A 308 12.40 -2.28 -5.50
CA LYS A 308 13.11 -2.75 -6.72
C LYS A 308 13.86 -1.61 -7.39
N HIS A 309 15.06 -1.90 -7.89
CA HIS A 309 15.77 -0.97 -8.76
C HIS A 309 15.00 -0.72 -10.06
N GLN A 310 14.95 0.53 -10.48
CA GLN A 310 14.35 0.98 -11.73
C GLN A 310 15.22 2.06 -12.36
N ALA A 311 15.33 2.05 -13.69
CA ALA A 311 15.98 3.10 -14.49
C ALA A 311 14.92 3.71 -15.41
N LEU A 312 14.24 4.76 -14.95
CA LEU A 312 13.17 5.43 -15.69
C LEU A 312 13.77 6.31 -16.79
N LYS A 313 13.27 6.15 -18.02
CA LYS A 313 13.67 6.99 -19.15
C LYS A 313 12.73 8.18 -19.24
N LEU A 314 13.25 9.38 -19.05
CA LEU A 314 12.51 10.63 -19.05
C LEU A 314 12.76 11.39 -20.36
N PRO A 315 11.70 11.89 -21.04
CA PRO A 315 11.87 12.80 -22.17
C PRO A 315 12.49 14.13 -21.73
N GLU A 316 13.26 14.73 -22.59
CA GLU A 316 13.94 16.01 -22.33
C GLU A 316 12.97 17.11 -21.87
N GLN A 317 11.83 17.22 -22.54
CA GLN A 317 10.80 18.22 -22.19
C GLN A 317 10.35 18.11 -20.74
N LEU A 318 10.11 16.88 -20.24
CA LEU A 318 9.71 16.65 -18.86
C LEU A 318 10.82 17.07 -17.88
N VAL A 319 12.07 16.73 -18.17
CA VAL A 319 13.22 17.07 -17.31
C VAL A 319 13.41 18.58 -17.23
N LYS A 320 13.31 19.29 -18.36
CA LYS A 320 13.39 20.77 -18.41
C LYS A 320 12.28 21.41 -17.56
N GLU A 321 11.04 20.93 -17.66
CA GLU A 321 9.94 21.48 -16.88
C GLU A 321 10.10 21.18 -15.37
N LEU A 322 10.56 19.99 -15.03
CA LEU A 322 10.88 19.62 -13.63
C LEU A 322 11.99 20.53 -13.07
N TYR A 323 13.02 20.81 -13.85
CA TYR A 323 14.11 21.69 -13.45
C TYR A 323 13.65 23.13 -13.22
N VAL A 324 12.89 23.69 -14.17
CA VAL A 324 12.32 25.03 -14.03
C VAL A 324 11.44 25.12 -12.78
N TYR A 325 10.61 24.09 -12.53
CA TYR A 325 9.80 24.03 -11.32
C TYR A 325 10.65 23.94 -10.06
N ALA A 326 11.65 23.03 -10.01
CA ALA A 326 12.51 22.83 -8.84
C ALA A 326 13.18 24.12 -8.38
N HIS A 327 13.59 24.98 -9.33
CA HIS A 327 14.30 26.23 -9.06
C HIS A 327 13.40 27.48 -9.03
N SER A 328 12.08 27.30 -9.18
CA SER A 328 11.12 28.40 -9.10
C SER A 328 11.03 28.96 -7.67
N SER A 329 10.65 30.24 -7.57
CA SER A 329 10.41 30.90 -6.27
C SER A 329 9.37 30.17 -5.42
N GLN A 330 8.31 29.66 -6.08
CA GLN A 330 7.26 28.88 -5.41
C GLN A 330 7.79 27.58 -4.78
N ALA A 331 8.59 26.81 -5.53
CA ALA A 331 9.17 25.58 -5.01
C ALA A 331 10.16 25.86 -3.86
N LYS A 332 11.01 26.88 -3.99
CA LYS A 332 11.93 27.32 -2.94
C LYS A 332 11.19 27.72 -1.66
N ALA A 333 10.13 28.53 -1.76
CA ALA A 333 9.33 28.92 -0.59
C ALA A 333 8.67 27.72 0.12
N ARG A 334 8.22 26.68 -0.61
CA ARG A 334 7.70 25.44 -0.03
C ARG A 334 8.78 24.65 0.69
N ARG A 335 10.00 24.58 0.12
CA ARG A 335 11.14 23.90 0.76
C ARG A 335 11.57 24.61 2.05
N GLU A 336 11.60 25.94 2.07
CA GLU A 336 11.91 26.69 3.31
C GLU A 336 10.88 26.37 4.42
N LYS A 337 9.59 26.33 4.09
CA LYS A 337 8.55 25.91 5.04
C LYS A 337 8.76 24.47 5.53
N PHE A 338 9.17 23.57 4.64
CA PHE A 338 9.47 22.19 5.01
C PHE A 338 10.66 22.12 5.95
N LYS A 339 11.79 22.78 5.63
CA LYS A 339 13.01 22.79 6.46
C LYS A 339 12.75 23.38 7.84
N SER A 340 12.09 24.54 7.91
CA SER A 340 11.76 25.18 9.19
C SER A 340 10.92 24.28 10.09
N ARG A 341 9.93 23.57 9.52
CA ARG A 341 9.12 22.61 10.27
C ARG A 341 9.90 21.36 10.64
N TYR A 342 10.70 20.83 9.73
CA TYR A 342 11.53 19.67 9.96
C TYR A 342 12.46 19.87 11.14
N GLU A 343 13.18 21.01 11.20
CA GLU A 343 14.09 21.37 12.29
C GLU A 343 13.34 21.60 13.61
N LYS A 344 12.19 22.28 13.56
CA LYS A 344 11.38 22.55 14.76
C LYS A 344 10.83 21.27 15.40
N ASP A 345 10.28 20.38 14.57
CA ASP A 345 9.57 19.18 15.06
C ASP A 345 10.56 18.03 15.37
N ASN A 346 11.81 18.13 14.91
CA ASN A 346 12.81 17.06 15.04
C ASN A 346 14.19 17.62 15.42
N PRO A 347 14.34 18.22 16.61
CA PRO A 347 15.57 18.91 17.02
C PRO A 347 16.79 17.97 17.14
N ASN A 348 16.54 16.66 17.26
CA ASN A 348 17.57 15.63 17.39
C ASN A 348 18.02 15.02 16.05
N LEU A 349 17.43 15.45 14.94
CA LEU A 349 17.84 15.00 13.61
C LEU A 349 18.78 16.03 12.97
N ASP A 350 19.66 15.54 12.09
CA ASP A 350 20.54 16.40 11.32
C ASP A 350 19.73 17.33 10.41
N LYS A 351 20.28 18.52 10.16
CA LYS A 351 19.67 19.47 9.23
C LYS A 351 19.65 18.89 7.82
N ILE A 352 18.55 19.13 7.12
CA ILE A 352 18.38 18.66 5.75
C ILE A 352 18.89 19.70 4.74
N ALA A 353 19.77 19.29 3.82
CA ALA A 353 20.20 20.16 2.73
C ALA A 353 19.04 20.43 1.75
N ASP A 354 19.03 21.59 1.08
CA ASP A 354 17.95 21.98 0.17
C ASP A 354 17.77 20.98 -0.98
N GLU A 355 18.87 20.44 -1.49
CA GLU A 355 18.90 19.42 -2.54
C GLU A 355 18.29 18.08 -2.13
N ASP A 356 18.32 17.76 -0.81
CA ASP A 356 17.76 16.54 -0.24
C ASP A 356 16.25 16.68 0.10
N VAL A 357 15.69 17.86 -0.04
CA VAL A 357 14.24 18.07 0.19
C VAL A 357 13.43 17.51 -0.98
N TYR A 358 12.24 17.03 -0.68
CA TYR A 358 11.29 16.56 -1.67
C TYR A 358 10.99 17.59 -2.74
N LEU A 359 10.95 17.17 -4.00
CA LEU A 359 10.61 18.02 -5.13
C LEU A 359 9.17 18.52 -5.04
N PHE A 360 8.24 17.63 -4.69
CA PHE A 360 6.81 17.92 -4.64
C PHE A 360 6.32 18.07 -3.21
N LEU A 361 6.02 19.30 -2.83
CA LEU A 361 5.53 19.69 -1.50
C LEU A 361 4.20 20.42 -1.60
N SER A 362 3.37 20.31 -0.57
CA SER A 362 2.16 21.12 -0.42
C SER A 362 2.49 22.60 -0.17
N ASP A 363 1.49 23.48 -0.25
CA ASP A 363 1.65 24.90 0.07
C ASP A 363 2.09 25.17 1.51
N GLN A 364 1.77 24.23 2.42
CA GLN A 364 2.22 24.26 3.81
C GLN A 364 3.62 23.66 4.01
N GLY A 365 4.30 23.20 2.97
CA GLY A 365 5.58 22.53 3.05
C GLY A 365 5.52 21.09 3.57
N ASN A 366 4.42 20.36 3.40
CA ASN A 366 4.36 18.94 3.75
C ASN A 366 4.70 18.09 2.54
N CYS A 367 5.43 16.97 2.74
CA CYS A 367 5.64 16.00 1.68
C CYS A 367 4.32 15.27 1.37
N TYR A 368 4.06 15.02 0.10
CA TYR A 368 2.88 14.26 -0.33
C TYR A 368 3.05 12.74 -0.12
N PHE A 369 4.26 12.27 -0.16
CA PHE A 369 4.62 10.89 0.14
C PHE A 369 5.92 10.89 0.95
N MET A 370 5.92 10.23 2.09
CA MET A 370 7.13 10.12 2.90
C MET A 370 7.95 8.92 2.45
N ALA A 371 9.17 9.16 2.01
CA ALA A 371 10.09 8.12 1.58
C ALA A 371 10.54 7.25 2.76
N ARG A 372 10.89 6.01 2.49
CA ARG A 372 11.31 5.04 3.52
C ARG A 372 12.64 5.40 4.17
N ASP A 373 13.47 6.12 3.46
CA ASP A 373 14.76 6.63 3.93
C ASP A 373 14.67 8.00 4.62
N ASP A 374 13.48 8.60 4.68
CA ASP A 374 13.26 9.83 5.47
C ASP A 374 13.51 9.51 6.95
N PRO A 375 14.43 10.23 7.63
CA PRO A 375 14.75 9.94 9.04
C PRO A 375 13.53 9.96 9.97
N ARG A 376 12.47 10.70 9.62
CA ARG A 376 11.21 10.76 10.38
C ARG A 376 10.31 9.55 10.13
N TYR A 377 10.54 8.79 9.06
CA TYR A 377 9.63 7.72 8.64
C TYR A 377 9.31 6.69 9.73
N PRO A 378 10.26 6.23 10.57
CA PRO A 378 9.97 5.34 11.68
C PRO A 378 9.08 5.98 12.75
N MET A 379 9.25 7.27 13.02
CA MET A 379 8.62 8.01 14.12
C MET A 379 7.18 8.44 13.84
N VAL A 380 6.85 8.72 12.59
CA VAL A 380 5.52 9.22 12.21
C VAL A 380 4.47 8.11 12.25
N LYS A 381 3.41 8.27 13.07
CA LYS A 381 2.33 7.27 13.20
C LYS A 381 1.66 6.93 11.86
N SER A 382 1.37 7.94 11.04
CA SER A 382 0.68 7.78 9.76
C SER A 382 1.39 8.59 8.67
N PRO A 383 2.48 8.06 8.08
CA PRO A 383 3.21 8.79 7.05
C PRO A 383 2.33 9.05 5.82
N PRO A 384 2.47 10.21 5.17
CA PRO A 384 1.76 10.51 3.92
C PRO A 384 2.05 9.45 2.85
N ARG A 385 1.01 9.01 2.13
CA ARG A 385 1.08 7.97 1.10
C ARG A 385 0.52 8.41 -0.25
N GLY A 386 0.63 9.70 -0.56
CA GLY A 386 0.24 10.25 -1.85
C GLY A 386 -1.27 10.50 -1.98
N GLN A 387 -1.94 10.89 -0.91
CA GLN A 387 -3.37 11.25 -0.93
C GLN A 387 -3.68 12.43 -1.85
N VAL A 388 -2.68 13.23 -2.22
CA VAL A 388 -2.80 14.32 -3.20
C VAL A 388 -3.40 13.84 -4.53
N VAL A 389 -3.11 12.62 -4.98
CA VAL A 389 -3.65 12.10 -6.25
C VAL A 389 -5.17 11.96 -6.23
N GLU A 390 -5.78 11.71 -5.06
CA GLU A 390 -7.24 11.70 -4.91
C GLU A 390 -7.83 13.12 -4.97
N THR A 391 -7.10 14.11 -4.49
CA THR A 391 -7.48 15.53 -4.61
C THR A 391 -7.41 15.97 -6.06
N LEU A 392 -6.35 15.59 -6.80
CA LEU A 392 -6.22 15.85 -8.23
C LEU A 392 -7.32 15.18 -9.04
N LYS A 393 -7.62 13.91 -8.76
CA LYS A 393 -8.76 13.21 -9.35
C LYS A 393 -10.07 14.00 -9.18
N ARG A 394 -10.38 14.39 -7.94
CA ARG A 394 -11.60 15.18 -7.68
C ARG A 394 -11.62 16.51 -8.41
N LYS A 395 -10.46 17.15 -8.53
CA LYS A 395 -10.31 18.42 -9.28
C LYS A 395 -10.57 18.20 -10.78
N ILE A 396 -10.07 17.11 -11.37
CA ILE A 396 -10.33 16.73 -12.76
C ILE A 396 -11.82 16.50 -12.98
N LEU A 397 -12.43 15.60 -12.19
CA LEU A 397 -13.82 15.20 -12.34
C LEU A 397 -14.85 16.34 -12.15
N LYS A 398 -14.44 17.45 -11.51
CA LYS A 398 -15.29 18.65 -11.40
C LYS A 398 -15.40 19.46 -12.70
N VAL A 399 -14.43 19.35 -13.60
CA VAL A 399 -14.35 20.15 -14.82
C VAL A 399 -14.39 19.31 -16.09
N ALA A 400 -14.22 18.01 -15.96
CA ALA A 400 -14.30 17.07 -17.07
C ALA A 400 -15.73 16.92 -17.60
N SER A 401 -15.84 16.58 -18.87
CA SER A 401 -17.11 16.30 -19.54
C SER A 401 -17.82 15.08 -18.95
N ASN A 402 -19.08 14.89 -19.32
CA ASN A 402 -19.83 13.69 -18.92
C ASN A 402 -19.30 12.40 -19.55
N GLU A 403 -18.56 12.50 -20.64
CA GLU A 403 -17.92 11.39 -21.35
C GLU A 403 -16.63 10.93 -20.66
N PHE A 404 -16.02 11.80 -19.85
CA PHE A 404 -14.84 11.44 -19.10
C PHE A 404 -15.17 10.40 -18.01
N PRO A 405 -14.33 9.34 -17.82
CA PRO A 405 -14.65 8.23 -16.92
C PRO A 405 -14.70 8.67 -15.45
N LYS A 406 -15.84 8.50 -14.81
CA LYS A 406 -16.07 8.86 -13.40
C LYS A 406 -15.26 8.01 -12.42
N ASP A 407 -14.92 6.79 -12.82
CA ASP A 407 -14.10 5.83 -12.08
C ASP A 407 -12.59 6.03 -12.33
N PHE A 408 -12.21 7.03 -13.13
CA PHE A 408 -10.80 7.38 -13.36
C PHE A 408 -10.04 7.48 -12.04
N TYR A 409 -8.82 6.94 -12.02
CA TYR A 409 -7.86 7.19 -10.94
C TYR A 409 -6.42 7.20 -11.45
N TYR A 410 -5.55 7.79 -10.67
CA TYR A 410 -4.18 8.14 -11.06
C TYR A 410 -3.37 7.00 -11.68
N HIS A 411 -3.54 5.76 -11.23
CA HIS A 411 -2.76 4.62 -11.73
C HIS A 411 -3.12 4.24 -13.18
N TRP A 412 -4.28 4.68 -13.69
CA TRP A 412 -4.63 4.50 -15.12
C TRP A 412 -3.63 5.20 -16.06
N LEU A 413 -2.96 6.27 -15.59
CA LEU A 413 -1.94 6.95 -16.36
C LEU A 413 -0.76 6.05 -16.72
N ARG A 414 -0.47 5.06 -15.88
CA ARG A 414 0.53 4.02 -16.16
C ARG A 414 0.05 3.05 -17.27
N ALA A 415 -1.21 2.66 -17.27
CA ALA A 415 -1.81 1.88 -18.35
C ALA A 415 -1.85 2.68 -19.65
N THR A 416 -2.14 3.99 -19.55
CA THR A 416 -2.10 4.93 -20.69
C THR A 416 -0.69 5.04 -21.28
N PHE A 417 0.34 5.14 -20.43
CA PHE A 417 1.74 5.09 -20.89
C PHE A 417 2.05 3.80 -21.66
N ALA A 418 1.59 2.65 -21.14
CA ALA A 418 1.80 1.37 -21.83
C ALA A 418 1.13 1.33 -23.22
N LEU A 419 -0.10 1.85 -23.32
CA LEU A 419 -0.81 1.98 -24.60
C LEU A 419 -0.08 2.91 -25.57
N LEU A 420 0.37 4.07 -25.11
CA LEU A 420 1.12 5.02 -25.95
C LEU A 420 2.44 4.41 -26.42
N LEU A 421 3.13 3.66 -25.55
CA LEU A 421 4.36 2.96 -25.93
C LEU A 421 4.08 1.87 -26.96
N TRP A 422 3.02 1.08 -26.77
CA TRP A 422 2.58 0.09 -27.75
C TRP A 422 2.31 0.72 -29.13
N LYS A 423 1.48 1.76 -29.18
CA LYS A 423 1.17 2.48 -30.42
C LYS A 423 2.43 3.05 -31.11
N GLY A 424 3.43 3.48 -30.32
CA GLY A 424 4.72 3.92 -30.88
C GLY A 424 5.60 2.80 -31.43
N LEU A 425 5.39 1.54 -30.99
CA LEU A 425 6.11 0.36 -31.49
C LEU A 425 5.40 -0.32 -32.64
N GLU A 426 4.11 -0.14 -32.79
CA GLU A 426 3.25 -0.81 -33.77
C GLU A 426 3.69 -0.61 -35.23
N PRO A 427 4.08 0.61 -35.69
CA PRO A 427 4.61 0.79 -37.04
C PRO A 427 5.86 -0.08 -37.31
N LYS A 428 6.77 -0.18 -36.32
CA LYS A 428 7.98 -1.00 -36.43
C LYS A 428 7.68 -2.49 -36.51
N ILE A 429 6.57 -2.94 -35.88
CA ILE A 429 6.11 -4.33 -35.99
C ILE A 429 5.55 -4.57 -37.38
N GLN A 430 4.77 -3.61 -37.93
CA GLN A 430 4.21 -3.71 -39.28
C GLN A 430 5.28 -3.71 -40.37
N GLU A 431 6.34 -2.91 -40.16
CA GLU A 431 7.52 -2.86 -41.05
C GLU A 431 8.43 -4.09 -40.92
N GLY A 432 8.17 -5.01 -39.96
CA GLY A 432 8.99 -6.19 -39.70
C GLY A 432 10.34 -5.90 -39.01
N VAL A 433 10.55 -4.67 -38.58
CA VAL A 433 11.77 -4.27 -37.86
C VAL A 433 11.79 -4.82 -36.43
N LEU A 434 10.62 -5.05 -35.85
CA LEU A 434 10.43 -5.52 -34.50
C LEU A 434 9.38 -6.63 -34.47
N THR A 435 9.64 -7.71 -33.74
CA THR A 435 8.63 -8.74 -33.51
C THR A 435 7.66 -8.31 -32.38
N SER A 436 6.43 -8.82 -32.40
CA SER A 436 5.48 -8.61 -31.30
C SER A 436 6.06 -9.08 -29.94
N ALA A 437 6.89 -10.13 -29.93
CA ALA A 437 7.51 -10.65 -28.71
C ALA A 437 8.55 -9.68 -28.14
N GLU A 438 9.34 -9.03 -29.00
CA GLU A 438 10.29 -8.00 -28.59
C GLU A 438 9.59 -6.73 -28.09
N ALA A 439 8.52 -6.31 -28.75
CA ALA A 439 7.70 -5.20 -28.29
C ALA A 439 7.12 -5.46 -26.88
N ILE A 440 6.65 -6.69 -26.61
CA ILE A 440 6.25 -7.11 -25.26
C ILE A 440 7.38 -6.96 -24.27
N SER A 441 8.58 -7.40 -24.63
CA SER A 441 9.76 -7.32 -23.76
C SER A 441 10.13 -5.87 -23.45
N VAL A 442 10.07 -4.99 -24.44
CA VAL A 442 10.29 -3.53 -24.25
C VAL A 442 9.27 -2.94 -23.26
N ILE A 443 7.97 -3.27 -23.41
CA ILE A 443 6.93 -2.75 -22.50
C ILE A 443 7.12 -3.34 -21.10
N GLN A 444 7.45 -4.63 -20.99
CA GLN A 444 7.72 -5.30 -19.73
C GLN A 444 8.87 -4.62 -18.96
N GLU A 445 9.98 -4.33 -19.66
CA GLU A 445 11.13 -3.63 -19.10
C GLU A 445 10.75 -2.21 -18.65
N ARG A 446 10.07 -1.44 -19.50
CA ARG A 446 9.67 -0.06 -19.20
C ARG A 446 8.69 0.05 -18.02
N LEU A 447 7.84 -0.95 -17.83
CA LEU A 447 6.90 -1.04 -16.71
C LEU A 447 7.48 -1.79 -15.50
N TYR A 448 8.64 -2.42 -15.61
CA TYR A 448 9.23 -3.24 -14.53
C TYR A 448 8.27 -4.33 -14.03
N HIS A 449 7.53 -4.97 -14.95
CA HIS A 449 6.68 -6.09 -14.60
C HIS A 449 7.51 -7.34 -14.29
N LYS A 450 7.26 -7.95 -13.12
CA LYS A 450 7.94 -9.18 -12.72
C LYS A 450 7.54 -10.35 -13.63
N ASN A 451 6.24 -10.44 -13.97
CA ASN A 451 5.66 -11.50 -14.75
C ASN A 451 5.33 -11.00 -16.15
N ARG A 452 5.76 -11.76 -17.16
CA ARG A 452 5.43 -11.50 -18.57
C ARG A 452 3.93 -11.52 -18.85
N GLU A 453 3.19 -12.40 -18.16
CA GLU A 453 1.74 -12.51 -18.25
C GLU A 453 1.03 -11.18 -17.99
N THR A 454 1.51 -10.39 -17.02
CA THR A 454 0.94 -9.05 -16.75
C THR A 454 1.03 -8.16 -17.98
N THR A 455 2.17 -8.19 -18.70
CA THR A 455 2.37 -7.40 -19.92
C THR A 455 1.52 -7.95 -21.08
N GLU A 456 1.43 -9.26 -21.21
CA GLU A 456 0.58 -9.90 -22.22
C GLU A 456 -0.91 -9.58 -22.05
N ASN A 457 -1.37 -9.43 -20.80
CA ASN A 457 -2.74 -8.99 -20.51
C ASN A 457 -3.00 -7.55 -20.96
N TYR A 458 -2.02 -6.66 -20.85
CA TYR A 458 -2.10 -5.32 -21.45
C TYR A 458 -2.26 -5.38 -22.97
N LEU A 459 -1.51 -6.25 -23.64
CA LEU A 459 -1.61 -6.38 -25.10
C LEU A 459 -2.93 -6.98 -25.57
N LYS A 460 -3.44 -7.97 -24.84
CA LYS A 460 -4.79 -8.49 -25.11
C LYS A 460 -5.83 -7.38 -25.00
N LEU A 461 -5.68 -6.49 -24.00
CA LEU A 461 -6.54 -5.33 -23.83
C LEU A 461 -6.42 -4.39 -25.02
N PHE A 462 -5.21 -4.01 -25.44
CA PHE A 462 -4.96 -3.06 -26.54
C PHE A 462 -5.53 -3.58 -27.87
N ARG A 463 -5.24 -4.82 -28.24
CA ARG A 463 -5.79 -5.46 -29.46
C ARG A 463 -7.32 -5.55 -29.45
N ASN A 464 -7.92 -5.78 -28.29
CA ASN A 464 -9.38 -5.80 -28.18
C ASN A 464 -9.99 -4.39 -28.29
N MET A 465 -9.27 -3.35 -27.89
CA MET A 465 -9.70 -1.96 -28.07
C MET A 465 -9.70 -1.57 -29.54
N ASP A 466 -8.63 -1.87 -30.27
CA ASP A 466 -8.51 -1.55 -31.70
C ASP A 466 -9.58 -2.28 -32.52
N ARG A 467 -9.77 -3.59 -32.33
CA ARG A 467 -10.84 -4.37 -32.98
C ARG A 467 -12.25 -3.84 -32.71
N ARG A 468 -12.48 -3.26 -31.54
CA ARG A 468 -13.79 -2.68 -31.22
C ARG A 468 -14.03 -1.38 -31.95
N LEU A 469 -13.00 -0.52 -32.06
CA LEU A 469 -13.07 0.70 -32.85
C LEU A 469 -13.32 0.36 -34.34
N GLU A 470 -12.55 -0.57 -34.89
CA GLU A 470 -12.73 -1.04 -36.27
C GLU A 470 -14.13 -1.63 -36.51
N ASN A 471 -14.62 -2.48 -35.58
CA ASN A 471 -15.97 -3.03 -35.67
C ASN A 471 -17.07 -1.96 -35.50
N GLN A 472 -16.85 -0.95 -34.69
CA GLN A 472 -17.78 0.15 -34.52
C GLN A 472 -17.81 1.02 -35.75
N GLU A 473 -16.67 1.37 -36.33
CA GLU A 473 -16.56 2.11 -37.60
C GLU A 473 -17.21 1.33 -38.75
N LEU A 474 -16.97 0.01 -38.84
CA LEU A 474 -17.63 -0.86 -39.81
C LEU A 474 -19.15 -0.89 -39.60
N TYR A 475 -19.61 -1.00 -38.36
CA TYR A 475 -21.02 -1.00 -38.02
C TYR A 475 -21.69 0.35 -38.34
N GLU A 476 -21.05 1.45 -37.97
CA GLU A 476 -21.52 2.79 -38.27
C GLU A 476 -21.55 3.06 -39.79
N GLY A 477 -20.53 2.61 -40.53
CA GLY A 477 -20.49 2.68 -41.97
C GLY A 477 -21.56 1.82 -42.69
N LEU A 478 -22.00 0.72 -42.06
CA LEU A 478 -23.07 -0.14 -42.57
C LEU A 478 -24.48 0.40 -42.28
N ILE A 479 -24.66 1.01 -41.09
CA ILE A 479 -25.98 1.48 -40.61
C ILE A 479 -26.25 2.94 -40.96
N LEU A 480 -25.19 3.76 -41.03
CA LEU A 480 -25.24 5.19 -41.38
C LEU A 480 -24.53 5.48 -42.71
N PRO A 481 -24.99 4.92 -43.83
CA PRO A 481 -24.37 5.30 -45.08
C PRO A 481 -24.55 6.82 -45.32
N GLU A 482 -23.48 7.50 -45.68
CA GLU A 482 -23.42 8.97 -45.88
C GLU A 482 -24.56 9.55 -46.74
N LYS A 483 -25.26 8.70 -47.47
CA LYS A 483 -26.41 9.10 -48.30
C LYS A 483 -27.68 9.46 -47.49
N ILE A 484 -27.85 9.02 -46.28
CA ILE A 484 -29.06 9.31 -45.46
C ILE A 484 -29.07 10.78 -44.96
N PHE A 485 -27.89 11.39 -44.80
CA PHE A 485 -27.77 12.76 -44.31
C PHE A 485 -27.54 13.82 -45.41
N LYS A 486 -27.40 13.42 -46.68
CA LYS A 486 -27.20 14.37 -47.80
C LYS A 486 -28.48 14.82 -48.49
N GLU A 487 -29.60 14.18 -48.25
CA GLU A 487 -30.89 14.63 -48.71
C GLU A 487 -31.67 15.23 -47.54
N GLY A 488 -31.59 16.57 -47.44
CA GLY A 488 -32.38 17.34 -46.47
C GLY A 488 -33.86 17.13 -46.77
N VAL A 489 -34.50 16.27 -45.99
CA VAL A 489 -35.95 16.29 -45.87
C VAL A 489 -36.26 17.22 -44.71
N TYR A 490 -36.55 18.47 -45.03
CA TYR A 490 -37.24 19.38 -44.12
C TYR A 490 -38.67 18.81 -43.96
N PHE A 491 -39.01 18.37 -42.76
CA PHE A 491 -40.41 18.21 -42.39
C PHE A 491 -40.92 19.60 -42.01
N ASP A 492 -41.91 20.08 -42.82
CA ASP A 492 -42.74 21.24 -42.50
C ASP A 492 -43.60 20.94 -41.25
#